data_2a7f8a04359ecdb28580d43bb3dd91d9
#
_entry.id   2a7f8a04359ecdb28580d43bb3dd91d9
#
_cell.length_a   1.000
_cell.length_b   1.000
_cell.length_c   1.000
_cell.angle_alpha   90.00
_cell.angle_beta   90.00
_cell.angle_gamma   90.00
#
_symmetry.space_group_name_H-M   'P 1'
#
loop_
_entity.id
_entity.type
_entity.pdbx_description
1 polymer ?
#
loop_
_entity_poly.entity_id
_entity_poly.type
_entity_poly.pdbx_seq_one_letter_code
_entity_poly.pdbx_strand_id
1 'polypeptide(L)'
;MRLNPVQAAPAENPRVVPLVIISPVRDESQYLRLTLDSVVAQTARPVEWILVDDGSRDATPEIVREYAERYPFIRLEIRQDRGFRKLGGGVIAAFNFGRDHIRTPDYRYIAKLDGDMSFGPHYIEHMLAKLEASPRLAAVSGKVYRSEGGRYIEERHIAEQVAGQFKLYKREAFEDIGGFVEHLAWDGIDIHRARMKGWETLSFYDPDAWLWHHRIMGSSDRSLYVGRLRWGRGNWYMGYHPLYALATGLNRMREKPYVIGGLLMIAGYVGAALRRLPRYEDLEFRRELRRWQLQRLKRVLLRRN
;
A
#
# COMPACT_ATOMS: atom_id res chain seq x y z
N MET A 1 9.79 -13.25 19.57
CA MET A 1 10.16 -13.77 18.23
C MET A 1 11.19 -12.80 17.65
N ARG A 2 12.40 -13.25 17.38
CA ARG A 2 13.43 -12.40 16.75
C ARG A 2 13.19 -12.46 15.24
N LEU A 3 12.44 -11.52 14.70
CA LEU A 3 12.35 -11.29 13.27
C LEU A 3 13.65 -10.58 12.86
N ASN A 4 14.67 -11.33 12.46
CA ASN A 4 15.83 -10.73 11.81
C ASN A 4 15.47 -10.50 10.33
N PRO A 5 15.71 -9.31 9.78
CA PRO A 5 15.73 -9.14 8.33
C PRO A 5 16.93 -9.92 7.80
N VAL A 6 16.71 -11.20 7.48
CA VAL A 6 17.74 -12.03 6.89
C VAL A 6 17.89 -11.55 5.45
N GLN A 7 19.07 -11.13 5.05
CA GLN A 7 19.50 -11.15 3.66
C GLN A 7 19.49 -12.62 3.23
N ALA A 8 18.36 -13.05 2.65
CA ALA A 8 18.29 -14.38 2.07
C ALA A 8 19.11 -14.40 0.78
N ALA A 9 19.92 -15.44 0.61
CA ALA A 9 20.58 -15.69 -0.67
C ALA A 9 19.50 -15.84 -1.78
N PRO A 10 19.81 -15.48 -3.03
CA PRO A 10 18.92 -15.73 -4.16
C PRO A 10 18.48 -17.19 -4.17
N ALA A 11 17.19 -17.44 -4.44
CA ALA A 11 16.70 -18.81 -4.57
C ALA A 11 17.41 -19.50 -5.76
N GLU A 12 17.93 -20.68 -5.54
CA GLU A 12 18.72 -21.42 -6.57
C GLU A 12 17.87 -21.75 -7.82
N ASN A 13 16.59 -22.11 -7.62
CA ASN A 13 15.65 -22.43 -8.70
C ASN A 13 14.26 -21.85 -8.40
N PRO A 14 14.06 -20.54 -8.55
CA PRO A 14 12.77 -19.93 -8.26
C PRO A 14 11.73 -20.31 -9.31
N ARG A 15 10.52 -20.64 -8.86
CA ARG A 15 9.36 -20.82 -9.75
C ARG A 15 8.93 -19.45 -10.28
N VAL A 16 8.98 -19.25 -11.59
CA VAL A 16 8.43 -18.03 -12.22
C VAL A 16 6.90 -18.09 -12.17
N VAL A 17 6.29 -17.02 -11.67
CA VAL A 17 4.84 -16.91 -11.52
C VAL A 17 4.29 -15.76 -12.37
N PRO A 18 3.05 -15.84 -12.87
CA PRO A 18 2.45 -14.82 -13.74
C PRO A 18 2.05 -13.57 -12.94
N LEU A 19 3.01 -12.99 -12.22
CA LEU A 19 2.91 -11.79 -11.40
C LEU A 19 3.76 -10.69 -12.02
N VAL A 20 3.15 -9.53 -12.22
CA VAL A 20 3.85 -8.28 -12.52
C VAL A 20 3.89 -7.43 -11.25
N ILE A 21 5.09 -6.98 -10.88
CA ILE A 21 5.28 -6.02 -9.79
C ILE A 21 5.60 -4.65 -10.41
N ILE A 22 5.01 -3.59 -9.85
CA ILE A 22 5.32 -2.21 -10.20
C ILE A 22 5.71 -1.47 -8.92
N SER A 23 6.90 -0.90 -8.93
CA SER A 23 7.47 -0.15 -7.80
C SER A 23 7.74 1.29 -8.19
N PRO A 24 6.86 2.25 -7.82
CA PRO A 24 7.20 3.66 -7.87
C PRO A 24 8.34 3.95 -6.89
N VAL A 25 9.45 4.51 -7.37
CA VAL A 25 10.60 4.88 -6.55
C VAL A 25 10.98 6.35 -6.76
N ARG A 26 11.41 7.02 -5.69
CA ARG A 26 11.99 8.36 -5.75
C ARG A 26 12.82 8.63 -4.51
N ASP A 27 14.13 8.83 -4.68
CA ASP A 27 15.10 9.06 -3.60
C ASP A 27 15.05 7.94 -2.55
N GLU A 28 15.20 6.68 -3.02
CA GLU A 28 15.11 5.46 -2.21
C GLU A 28 16.46 4.73 -2.05
N SER A 29 17.58 5.34 -2.45
CA SER A 29 18.92 4.71 -2.46
C SER A 29 19.32 4.08 -1.13
N GLN A 30 18.81 4.61 -0.01
CA GLN A 30 19.11 4.11 1.34
C GLN A 30 18.57 2.69 1.60
N TYR A 31 17.37 2.37 1.08
CA TYR A 31 16.67 1.11 1.43
C TYR A 31 16.40 0.21 0.23
N LEU A 32 16.50 0.74 -0.98
CA LEU A 32 16.09 0.05 -2.20
C LEU A 32 16.80 -1.30 -2.41
N ARG A 33 18.09 -1.41 -2.03
CA ARG A 33 18.82 -2.69 -2.12
C ARG A 33 18.16 -3.79 -1.29
N LEU A 34 17.62 -3.46 -0.11
CA LEU A 34 16.93 -4.42 0.75
C LEU A 34 15.64 -4.94 0.09
N THR A 35 14.94 -4.06 -0.63
CA THR A 35 13.73 -4.44 -1.38
C THR A 35 14.10 -5.32 -2.59
N LEU A 36 15.13 -4.92 -3.35
CA LEU A 36 15.63 -5.67 -4.50
C LEU A 36 16.08 -7.08 -4.10
N ASP A 37 16.89 -7.18 -3.06
CA ASP A 37 17.36 -8.47 -2.53
C ASP A 37 16.20 -9.35 -2.07
N SER A 38 15.18 -8.78 -1.41
CA SER A 38 14.00 -9.51 -0.96
C SER A 38 13.20 -10.11 -2.12
N VAL A 39 13.08 -9.40 -3.25
CA VAL A 39 12.39 -9.93 -4.46
C VAL A 39 13.23 -10.94 -5.20
N VAL A 40 14.54 -10.72 -5.31
CA VAL A 40 15.47 -11.66 -5.96
C VAL A 40 15.53 -13.00 -5.21
N ALA A 41 15.40 -12.96 -3.88
CA ALA A 41 15.42 -14.14 -3.02
C ALA A 41 14.11 -14.95 -3.01
N GLN A 42 13.06 -14.51 -3.72
CA GLN A 42 11.77 -15.20 -3.68
C GLN A 42 11.79 -16.58 -4.35
N THR A 43 11.18 -17.57 -3.68
CA THR A 43 10.91 -18.91 -4.24
C THR A 43 9.86 -18.86 -5.36
N ALA A 44 8.88 -17.94 -5.26
CA ALA A 44 7.93 -17.58 -6.31
C ALA A 44 8.31 -16.22 -6.90
N ARG A 45 9.07 -16.21 -7.99
CA ARG A 45 9.62 -15.02 -8.62
C ARG A 45 8.63 -14.41 -9.62
N PRO A 46 8.41 -13.06 -9.61
CA PRO A 46 7.56 -12.43 -10.61
C PRO A 46 8.13 -12.62 -12.03
N VAL A 47 7.23 -12.69 -13.01
CA VAL A 47 7.63 -12.76 -14.43
C VAL A 47 8.19 -11.45 -14.93
N GLU A 48 7.75 -10.31 -14.34
CA GLU A 48 8.22 -8.97 -14.66
C GLU A 48 8.14 -8.07 -13.43
N TRP A 49 9.17 -7.28 -13.20
CA TRP A 49 9.20 -6.24 -12.17
C TRP A 49 9.67 -4.91 -12.76
N ILE A 50 8.78 -3.91 -12.75
CA ILE A 50 9.02 -2.59 -13.29
C ILE A 50 9.24 -1.62 -12.13
N LEU A 51 10.44 -1.11 -11.98
CA LEU A 51 10.72 0.02 -11.09
C LEU A 51 10.58 1.31 -11.89
N VAL A 52 9.71 2.20 -11.44
CA VAL A 52 9.44 3.49 -12.08
C VAL A 52 10.11 4.58 -11.28
N ASP A 53 11.20 5.11 -11.80
CA ASP A 53 11.86 6.28 -11.20
C ASP A 53 11.06 7.55 -11.52
N ASP A 54 10.53 8.19 -10.48
CA ASP A 54 9.71 9.41 -10.57
C ASP A 54 10.56 10.68 -10.31
N GLY A 55 11.78 10.72 -10.89
CA GLY A 55 12.70 11.84 -10.81
C GLY A 55 13.56 11.85 -9.54
N SER A 56 14.26 10.76 -9.25
CA SER A 56 15.26 10.68 -8.18
C SER A 56 16.46 11.58 -8.45
N ARG A 57 17.07 12.07 -7.38
CA ARG A 57 18.28 12.88 -7.37
C ARG A 57 19.45 12.20 -6.67
N ASP A 58 19.20 11.02 -6.13
CA ASP A 58 20.19 10.16 -5.48
C ASP A 58 20.55 8.96 -6.38
N ALA A 59 21.30 8.00 -5.87
CA ALA A 59 21.75 6.82 -6.60
C ALA A 59 20.63 5.77 -6.87
N THR A 60 19.34 6.10 -6.72
CA THR A 60 18.23 5.17 -6.95
C THR A 60 18.25 4.55 -8.36
N PRO A 61 18.35 5.32 -9.47
CA PRO A 61 18.35 4.73 -10.81
C PRO A 61 19.55 3.84 -11.08
N GLU A 62 20.73 4.20 -10.57
CA GLU A 62 21.97 3.42 -10.71
C GLU A 62 21.86 2.07 -10.03
N ILE A 63 21.30 2.04 -8.81
CA ILE A 63 21.05 0.80 -8.08
C ILE A 63 20.10 -0.12 -8.86
N VAL A 64 19.04 0.43 -9.46
CA VAL A 64 18.11 -0.39 -10.25
C VAL A 64 18.78 -0.97 -11.48
N ARG A 65 19.61 -0.17 -12.21
CA ARG A 65 20.34 -0.65 -13.40
C ARG A 65 21.27 -1.80 -13.06
N GLU A 66 22.00 -1.71 -11.94
CA GLU A 66 22.88 -2.78 -11.46
C GLU A 66 22.15 -4.12 -11.29
N TYR A 67 20.91 -4.09 -10.77
CA TYR A 67 20.09 -5.29 -10.62
C TYR A 67 19.48 -5.76 -11.94
N ALA A 68 19.05 -4.83 -12.80
CA ALA A 68 18.49 -5.15 -14.11
C ALA A 68 19.50 -5.85 -15.04
N GLU A 69 20.80 -5.52 -14.94
CA GLU A 69 21.87 -6.21 -15.67
C GLU A 69 22.03 -7.68 -15.24
N ARG A 70 21.78 -7.99 -13.96
CA ARG A 70 21.92 -9.35 -13.40
C ARG A 70 20.63 -10.17 -13.49
N TYR A 71 19.48 -9.51 -13.47
CA TYR A 71 18.16 -10.14 -13.37
C TYR A 71 17.22 -9.63 -14.47
N PRO A 72 17.10 -10.32 -15.61
CA PRO A 72 16.36 -9.84 -16.80
C PRO A 72 14.87 -9.57 -16.57
N PHE A 73 14.28 -10.07 -15.48
CA PHE A 73 12.88 -9.77 -15.11
C PHE A 73 12.72 -8.39 -14.44
N ILE A 74 13.82 -7.74 -14.05
CA ILE A 74 13.84 -6.39 -13.45
C ILE A 74 14.05 -5.36 -14.54
N ARG A 75 13.24 -4.30 -14.55
CA ARG A 75 13.34 -3.21 -15.51
C ARG A 75 13.22 -1.86 -14.82
N LEU A 76 14.02 -0.91 -15.28
CA LEU A 76 13.91 0.49 -14.91
C LEU A 76 13.15 1.25 -16.00
N GLU A 77 12.10 1.94 -15.60
CA GLU A 77 11.42 2.94 -16.43
C GLU A 77 11.61 4.32 -15.78
N ILE A 78 12.05 5.30 -16.57
CA ILE A 78 12.32 6.66 -16.08
C ILE A 78 11.17 7.56 -16.50
N ARG A 79 10.56 8.22 -15.54
CA ARG A 79 9.53 9.23 -15.73
C ARG A 79 10.17 10.62 -15.72
N GLN A 80 9.68 11.51 -16.57
CA GLN A 80 10.14 12.90 -16.54
C GLN A 80 9.92 13.53 -15.15
N ASP A 81 10.96 14.09 -14.56
CA ASP A 81 10.87 14.78 -13.26
C ASP A 81 9.94 15.98 -13.34
N ARG A 82 8.96 16.00 -12.45
CA ARG A 82 8.01 17.12 -12.30
C ARG A 82 8.56 18.27 -11.48
N GLY A 83 9.79 18.15 -10.98
CA GLY A 83 10.42 19.14 -10.09
C GLY A 83 9.95 19.09 -8.63
N PHE A 84 8.92 18.31 -8.29
CA PHE A 84 8.41 18.17 -6.93
C PHE A 84 7.82 16.79 -6.64
N ARG A 85 7.87 16.37 -5.37
CA ARG A 85 7.24 15.13 -4.91
C ARG A 85 5.73 15.36 -4.67
N LYS A 86 4.88 14.77 -5.52
CA LYS A 86 3.42 14.80 -5.36
C LYS A 86 2.98 13.65 -4.44
N LEU A 87 2.64 13.95 -3.19
CA LEU A 87 2.23 12.95 -2.20
C LEU A 87 0.91 12.26 -2.60
N GLY A 88 0.82 10.96 -2.38
CA GLY A 88 -0.36 10.13 -2.67
C GLY A 88 -0.60 9.93 -4.17
N GLY A 89 -1.18 10.91 -4.85
CA GLY A 89 -1.46 10.80 -6.30
C GLY A 89 -0.22 10.62 -7.17
N GLY A 90 0.95 11.11 -6.75
CA GLY A 90 2.20 10.94 -7.48
C GLY A 90 2.68 9.49 -7.54
N VAL A 91 2.56 8.77 -6.45
CA VAL A 91 2.89 7.33 -6.37
C VAL A 91 2.02 6.54 -7.34
N ILE A 92 0.72 6.85 -7.41
CA ILE A 92 -0.20 6.14 -8.32
C ILE A 92 -0.01 6.56 -9.77
N ALA A 93 0.32 7.84 -10.05
CA ALA A 93 0.69 8.27 -11.39
C ALA A 93 1.94 7.54 -11.92
N ALA A 94 2.94 7.30 -11.06
CA ALA A 94 4.11 6.49 -11.42
C ALA A 94 3.76 5.00 -11.56
N PHE A 95 2.89 4.46 -10.69
CA PHE A 95 2.39 3.10 -10.83
C PHE A 95 1.64 2.90 -12.17
N ASN A 96 0.72 3.81 -12.53
CA ASN A 96 -0.02 3.76 -13.79
C ASN A 96 0.92 3.85 -14.99
N PHE A 97 1.93 4.73 -14.92
CA PHE A 97 2.97 4.78 -15.95
C PHE A 97 3.67 3.42 -16.12
N GLY A 98 4.07 2.77 -15.02
CA GLY A 98 4.65 1.42 -15.09
C GLY A 98 3.69 0.39 -15.65
N ARG A 99 2.40 0.46 -15.29
CA ARG A 99 1.36 -0.43 -15.82
C ARG A 99 1.23 -0.32 -17.34
N ASP A 100 1.30 0.90 -17.87
CA ASP A 100 1.20 1.13 -19.32
C ASP A 100 2.47 0.66 -20.07
N HIS A 101 3.55 0.31 -19.35
CA HIS A 101 4.81 -0.21 -19.88
C HIS A 101 5.01 -1.71 -19.61
N ILE A 102 3.98 -2.44 -19.16
CA ILE A 102 4.03 -3.91 -19.00
C ILE A 102 4.28 -4.55 -20.36
N ARG A 103 5.27 -5.45 -20.43
CA ARG A 103 5.62 -6.19 -21.65
C ARG A 103 5.07 -7.62 -21.64
N THR A 104 4.71 -8.15 -20.47
CA THR A 104 4.16 -9.49 -20.30
C THR A 104 2.64 -9.45 -20.41
N PRO A 105 2.02 -9.91 -21.52
CA PRO A 105 0.57 -9.77 -21.72
C PRO A 105 -0.25 -10.71 -20.84
N ASP A 106 0.27 -11.91 -20.53
CA ASP A 106 -0.46 -13.00 -19.90
C ASP A 106 -0.22 -13.11 -18.40
N TYR A 107 -0.09 -11.96 -17.70
CA TYR A 107 -0.02 -11.97 -16.24
C TYR A 107 -1.40 -12.15 -15.61
N ARG A 108 -1.43 -12.84 -14.47
CA ARG A 108 -2.65 -13.13 -13.69
C ARG A 108 -2.72 -12.29 -12.41
N TYR A 109 -1.60 -11.78 -11.95
CA TYR A 109 -1.48 -11.01 -10.70
C TYR A 109 -0.70 -9.74 -10.95
N ILE A 110 -1.13 -8.66 -10.27
CA ILE A 110 -0.45 -7.37 -10.30
C ILE A 110 -0.21 -6.90 -8.88
N ALA A 111 0.97 -6.36 -8.62
CA ALA A 111 1.29 -5.82 -7.31
C ALA A 111 1.91 -4.43 -7.38
N LYS A 112 1.58 -3.60 -6.38
CA LYS A 112 2.35 -2.41 -6.05
C LYS A 112 3.27 -2.75 -4.88
N LEU A 113 4.56 -2.44 -5.00
CA LEU A 113 5.58 -2.61 -3.97
C LEU A 113 6.36 -1.31 -3.76
N ASP A 114 6.49 -0.84 -2.52
CA ASP A 114 7.32 0.31 -2.17
C ASP A 114 8.82 -0.07 -2.11
N GLY A 115 9.71 0.90 -2.36
CA GLY A 115 11.16 0.69 -2.46
C GLY A 115 11.89 0.59 -1.12
N ASP A 116 11.18 0.63 0.01
CA ASP A 116 11.74 0.62 1.37
C ASP A 116 11.24 -0.55 2.23
N MET A 117 10.91 -1.67 1.55
CA MET A 117 10.39 -2.89 2.16
C MET A 117 11.41 -4.02 2.13
N SER A 118 11.34 -4.93 3.09
CA SER A 118 11.96 -6.24 2.99
C SER A 118 11.05 -7.34 3.53
N PHE A 119 11.23 -8.57 3.04
CA PHE A 119 10.37 -9.70 3.38
C PHE A 119 11.10 -11.03 3.14
N GLY A 120 10.56 -12.09 3.74
CA GLY A 120 11.12 -13.44 3.65
C GLY A 120 10.99 -14.06 2.25
N PRO A 121 11.78 -15.11 1.96
CA PRO A 121 11.87 -15.70 0.61
C PRO A 121 10.59 -16.39 0.14
N HIS A 122 9.66 -16.72 1.03
CA HIS A 122 8.38 -17.35 0.73
C HIS A 122 7.20 -16.40 0.69
N TYR A 123 7.44 -15.09 0.84
CA TYR A 123 6.36 -14.10 0.96
C TYR A 123 5.40 -14.13 -0.23
N ILE A 124 5.91 -14.03 -1.46
CA ILE A 124 5.06 -14.03 -2.67
C ILE A 124 4.30 -15.35 -2.81
N GLU A 125 4.94 -16.48 -2.53
CA GLU A 125 4.32 -17.81 -2.56
C GLU A 125 3.12 -17.90 -1.63
N HIS A 126 3.25 -17.44 -0.37
CA HIS A 126 2.17 -17.44 0.61
C HIS A 126 1.04 -16.46 0.22
N MET A 127 1.38 -15.29 -0.36
CA MET A 127 0.37 -14.34 -0.86
C MET A 127 -0.44 -14.94 -2.01
N LEU A 128 0.22 -15.60 -2.97
CA LEU A 128 -0.45 -16.25 -4.09
C LEU A 128 -1.31 -17.41 -3.64
N ALA A 129 -0.80 -18.28 -2.77
CA ALA A 129 -1.57 -19.39 -2.20
C ALA A 129 -2.86 -18.90 -1.51
N LYS A 130 -2.78 -17.74 -0.82
CA LYS A 130 -3.94 -17.13 -0.16
C LYS A 130 -4.96 -16.61 -1.16
N LEU A 131 -4.53 -15.98 -2.25
CA LEU A 131 -5.42 -15.51 -3.33
C LEU A 131 -6.08 -16.67 -4.06
N GLU A 132 -5.34 -17.75 -4.32
CA GLU A 132 -5.84 -18.94 -5.02
C GLU A 132 -6.86 -19.71 -4.18
N ALA A 133 -6.71 -19.71 -2.85
CA ALA A 133 -7.62 -20.41 -1.94
C ALA A 133 -9.05 -19.82 -1.90
N SER A 134 -9.26 -18.57 -2.39
CA SER A 134 -10.59 -17.96 -2.41
C SER A 134 -10.86 -17.27 -3.74
N PRO A 135 -11.91 -17.66 -4.47
CA PRO A 135 -12.27 -17.02 -5.73
C PRO A 135 -12.70 -15.57 -5.55
N ARG A 136 -13.29 -15.21 -4.40
CA ARG A 136 -13.74 -13.83 -4.10
C ARG A 136 -12.66 -12.92 -3.55
N LEU A 137 -11.47 -13.43 -3.25
CA LEU A 137 -10.40 -12.62 -2.71
C LEU A 137 -9.72 -11.83 -3.84
N ALA A 138 -9.88 -10.51 -3.84
CA ALA A 138 -9.29 -9.61 -4.82
C ALA A 138 -7.83 -9.31 -4.54
N ALA A 139 -7.51 -9.00 -3.27
CA ALA A 139 -6.20 -8.51 -2.88
C ALA A 139 -5.77 -9.00 -1.51
N VAL A 140 -4.45 -9.17 -1.36
CA VAL A 140 -3.83 -9.59 -0.11
C VAL A 140 -2.57 -8.79 0.21
N SER A 141 -2.22 -8.77 1.50
CA SER A 141 -0.89 -8.44 2.02
C SER A 141 -0.59 -9.21 3.29
N GLY A 142 0.68 -9.37 3.63
CA GLY A 142 1.10 -9.71 4.99
C GLY A 142 0.88 -8.54 5.96
N LYS A 143 1.11 -8.81 7.25
CA LYS A 143 1.20 -7.75 8.26
C LYS A 143 2.52 -7.02 8.13
N VAL A 144 2.47 -5.70 8.30
CA VAL A 144 3.64 -4.83 8.20
C VAL A 144 4.20 -4.56 9.59
N TYR A 145 5.52 -4.71 9.72
CA TYR A 145 6.24 -4.43 10.96
C TYR A 145 7.31 -3.36 10.71
N ARG A 146 7.58 -2.56 11.72
CA ARG A 146 8.66 -1.57 11.73
C ARG A 146 9.49 -1.67 13.00
N SER A 147 10.74 -1.20 12.96
CA SER A 147 11.57 -1.07 14.15
C SER A 147 11.32 0.26 14.87
N GLU A 148 11.11 0.21 16.18
CA GLU A 148 11.08 1.40 17.04
C GLU A 148 11.79 1.09 18.35
N GLY A 149 12.94 1.73 18.58
CA GLY A 149 13.74 1.52 19.79
C GLY A 149 14.21 0.06 19.99
N GLY A 150 14.57 -0.65 18.92
CA GLY A 150 14.98 -2.06 18.94
C GLY A 150 13.85 -3.06 19.17
N ARG A 151 12.59 -2.61 19.16
CA ARG A 151 11.41 -3.46 19.24
C ARG A 151 10.67 -3.46 17.90
N TYR A 152 10.02 -4.58 17.59
CA TYR A 152 9.20 -4.74 16.40
C TYR A 152 7.76 -4.38 16.71
N ILE A 153 7.22 -3.40 16.01
CA ILE A 153 5.86 -2.91 16.20
C ILE A 153 5.07 -3.15 14.93
N GLU A 154 3.93 -3.84 15.05
CA GLU A 154 2.99 -3.99 13.94
C GLU A 154 2.34 -2.64 13.60
N GLU A 155 2.36 -2.28 12.33
CA GLU A 155 1.56 -1.19 11.78
C GLU A 155 0.11 -1.68 11.69
N ARG A 156 -0.69 -1.37 12.71
CA ARG A 156 -2.04 -1.93 12.87
C ARG A 156 -2.99 -1.49 11.77
N HIS A 157 -3.46 -2.49 11.03
CA HIS A 157 -4.56 -2.36 10.08
C HIS A 157 -5.67 -3.37 10.43
N ILE A 158 -6.92 -3.03 10.10
CA ILE A 158 -8.01 -4.01 10.17
C ILE A 158 -7.77 -5.11 9.12
N ALA A 159 -8.28 -6.31 9.36
CA ALA A 159 -8.02 -7.46 8.50
C ALA A 159 -8.44 -7.22 7.04
N GLU A 160 -9.51 -6.47 6.80
CA GLU A 160 -10.00 -6.14 5.47
C GLU A 160 -9.16 -5.05 4.76
N GLN A 161 -8.19 -4.45 5.46
CA GLN A 161 -7.34 -3.39 4.90
C GLN A 161 -5.99 -3.97 4.47
N VAL A 162 -5.78 -4.10 3.17
CA VAL A 162 -4.50 -4.51 2.57
C VAL A 162 -3.48 -3.39 2.66
N ALA A 163 -2.27 -3.71 3.10
CA ALA A 163 -1.20 -2.72 3.27
C ALA A 163 -0.78 -2.10 1.93
N GLY A 164 -0.76 -0.77 1.87
CA GLY A 164 -0.40 -0.04 0.65
C GLY A 164 1.06 -0.22 0.23
N GLN A 165 1.93 -0.63 1.15
CA GLN A 165 3.37 -0.82 0.92
C GLN A 165 3.67 -2.03 0.01
N PHE A 166 2.94 -3.14 0.19
CA PHE A 166 2.98 -4.28 -0.73
C PHE A 166 1.56 -4.84 -0.86
N LYS A 167 0.90 -4.47 -1.93
CA LYS A 167 -0.49 -4.83 -2.21
C LYS A 167 -0.54 -5.67 -3.47
N LEU A 168 -0.93 -6.95 -3.33
CA LEU A 168 -0.98 -7.92 -4.41
C LEU A 168 -2.44 -8.23 -4.77
N TYR A 169 -2.80 -8.05 -6.04
CA TYR A 169 -4.13 -8.22 -6.60
C TYR A 169 -4.21 -9.37 -7.60
N LYS A 170 -5.36 -10.04 -7.69
CA LYS A 170 -5.76 -10.69 -8.94
C LYS A 170 -5.99 -9.64 -10.02
N ARG A 171 -5.47 -9.87 -11.23
CA ARG A 171 -5.64 -8.93 -12.36
C ARG A 171 -7.10 -8.64 -12.64
N GLU A 172 -7.94 -9.67 -12.74
CA GLU A 172 -9.38 -9.53 -12.99
C GLU A 172 -10.07 -8.60 -11.98
N ALA A 173 -9.76 -8.75 -10.70
CA ALA A 173 -10.31 -7.91 -9.65
C ALA A 173 -9.77 -6.47 -9.72
N PHE A 174 -8.48 -6.30 -10.03
CA PHE A 174 -7.87 -4.99 -10.20
C PHE A 174 -8.47 -4.22 -11.38
N GLU A 175 -8.75 -4.91 -12.49
CA GLU A 175 -9.41 -4.33 -13.66
C GLU A 175 -10.88 -4.02 -13.38
N ASP A 176 -11.63 -4.92 -12.71
CA ASP A 176 -13.04 -4.72 -12.35
C ASP A 176 -13.26 -3.50 -11.44
N ILE A 177 -12.33 -3.23 -10.51
CA ILE A 177 -12.41 -2.02 -9.67
C ILE A 177 -11.93 -0.75 -10.38
N GLY A 178 -11.45 -0.84 -11.62
CA GLY A 178 -10.90 0.28 -12.39
C GLY A 178 -9.52 0.76 -11.93
N GLY A 179 -8.73 -0.11 -11.26
CA GLY A 179 -7.40 0.19 -10.78
C GLY A 179 -7.32 1.22 -9.66
N PHE A 180 -6.13 1.77 -9.43
CA PHE A 180 -5.90 2.79 -8.40
C PHE A 180 -6.25 4.19 -8.89
N VAL A 181 -6.83 5.00 -7.99
CA VAL A 181 -7.16 6.41 -8.23
C VAL A 181 -5.96 7.29 -7.89
N GLU A 182 -5.58 8.21 -8.76
CA GLU A 182 -4.45 9.13 -8.55
C GLU A 182 -4.73 10.19 -7.48
N HIS A 183 -5.00 9.73 -6.28
CA HIS A 183 -5.27 10.60 -5.13
C HIS A 183 -4.66 10.03 -3.85
N LEU A 184 -4.53 10.87 -2.82
CA LEU A 184 -3.98 10.50 -1.52
C LEU A 184 -4.71 9.34 -0.83
N ALA A 185 -6.01 9.18 -1.05
CA ALA A 185 -6.83 8.15 -0.43
C ALA A 185 -6.98 6.87 -1.29
N TRP A 186 -6.10 6.67 -2.27
CA TRP A 186 -6.15 5.56 -3.22
C TRP A 186 -6.24 4.19 -2.53
N ASP A 187 -5.47 3.99 -1.46
CA ASP A 187 -5.36 2.76 -0.67
C ASP A 187 -6.61 2.44 0.19
N GLY A 188 -7.55 3.35 0.24
CA GLY A 188 -8.87 3.13 0.83
C GLY A 188 -9.97 3.02 -0.23
N ILE A 189 -9.85 3.79 -1.32
CA ILE A 189 -10.83 3.78 -2.40
C ILE A 189 -10.87 2.41 -3.10
N ASP A 190 -9.70 1.83 -3.40
CA ASP A 190 -9.59 0.52 -4.03
C ASP A 190 -10.27 -0.58 -3.23
N ILE A 191 -10.02 -0.63 -1.91
CA ILE A 191 -10.63 -1.61 -1.00
C ILE A 191 -12.16 -1.46 -0.94
N HIS A 192 -12.65 -0.22 -0.89
CA HIS A 192 -14.08 0.02 -0.86
C HIS A 192 -14.75 -0.26 -2.20
N ARG A 193 -14.08 0.02 -3.34
CA ARG A 193 -14.55 -0.40 -4.66
C ARG A 193 -14.60 -1.93 -4.79
N ALA A 194 -13.56 -2.63 -4.32
CA ALA A 194 -13.54 -4.09 -4.29
C ALA A 194 -14.76 -4.64 -3.54
N ARG A 195 -15.03 -4.12 -2.33
CA ARG A 195 -16.21 -4.53 -1.56
C ARG A 195 -17.53 -4.25 -2.28
N MET A 196 -17.68 -3.11 -2.95
CA MET A 196 -18.88 -2.76 -3.70
C MET A 196 -19.15 -3.72 -4.87
N LYS A 197 -18.08 -4.28 -5.44
CA LYS A 197 -18.12 -5.28 -6.50
C LYS A 197 -18.26 -6.72 -5.98
N GLY A 198 -18.38 -6.91 -4.67
CA GLY A 198 -18.48 -8.24 -4.04
C GLY A 198 -17.17 -8.96 -3.80
N TRP A 199 -16.05 -8.28 -4.05
CA TRP A 199 -14.73 -8.78 -3.75
C TRP A 199 -14.39 -8.64 -2.27
N GLU A 200 -13.53 -9.53 -1.79
CA GLU A 200 -12.94 -9.50 -0.44
C GLU A 200 -11.47 -9.04 -0.52
N THR A 201 -10.98 -8.44 0.56
CA THR A 201 -9.58 -8.06 0.70
C THR A 201 -9.07 -8.50 2.05
N LEU A 202 -7.82 -8.95 2.14
CA LEU A 202 -7.30 -9.56 3.37
C LEU A 202 -5.85 -9.16 3.65
N SER A 203 -5.63 -8.61 4.84
CA SER A 203 -4.30 -8.53 5.46
C SER A 203 -4.21 -9.57 6.57
N PHE A 204 -3.30 -10.52 6.46
CA PHE A 204 -3.22 -11.66 7.38
C PHE A 204 -1.85 -11.78 8.03
N TYR A 205 -1.83 -12.41 9.20
CA TYR A 205 -0.61 -12.81 9.87
C TYR A 205 -0.17 -14.16 9.34
N ASP A 206 1.10 -14.25 8.97
CA ASP A 206 1.78 -15.50 8.63
C ASP A 206 3.19 -15.41 9.23
N PRO A 207 3.64 -16.36 10.04
CA PRO A 207 4.95 -16.33 10.66
C PRO A 207 6.11 -16.34 9.67
N ASP A 208 5.87 -16.86 8.45
CA ASP A 208 6.87 -16.99 7.39
C ASP A 208 6.70 -15.94 6.28
N ALA A 209 5.63 -15.12 6.33
CA ALA A 209 5.33 -14.08 5.34
C ALA A 209 5.12 -12.71 5.98
N TRP A 210 6.12 -12.23 6.70
CA TRP A 210 6.14 -10.89 7.28
C TRP A 210 6.67 -9.85 6.29
N LEU A 211 6.19 -8.59 6.46
CA LEU A 211 6.67 -7.41 5.74
C LEU A 211 7.38 -6.48 6.71
N TRP A 212 8.57 -6.08 6.33
CA TRP A 212 9.39 -5.16 7.09
C TRP A 212 9.45 -3.80 6.41
N HIS A 213 8.99 -2.76 7.08
CA HIS A 213 9.03 -1.38 6.60
C HIS A 213 10.21 -0.64 7.25
N HIS A 214 11.19 -0.26 6.45
CA HIS A 214 12.43 0.36 6.92
C HIS A 214 12.27 1.83 7.28
N ARG A 215 11.21 2.46 6.78
CA ARG A 215 10.89 3.86 7.06
C ARG A 215 9.66 3.96 7.98
N ILE A 216 9.65 4.97 8.86
CA ILE A 216 8.45 5.23 9.70
C ILE A 216 7.33 5.75 8.80
N MET A 217 6.16 5.10 8.86
CA MET A 217 4.98 5.51 8.08
C MET A 217 4.66 6.99 8.26
N GLY A 218 4.59 7.74 7.16
CA GLY A 218 4.36 9.18 7.15
C GLY A 218 5.62 10.03 7.32
N SER A 219 6.83 9.44 7.48
CA SER A 219 8.10 10.19 7.54
C SER A 219 8.52 10.77 6.20
N SER A 220 7.91 10.33 5.10
CA SER A 220 8.01 10.99 3.80
C SER A 220 7.37 12.39 3.79
N ASP A 221 6.64 12.75 4.86
CA ASP A 221 6.07 14.07 5.09
C ASP A 221 6.90 14.83 6.15
N ARG A 222 6.79 16.15 6.16
CA ARG A 222 7.54 17.06 7.04
C ARG A 222 7.34 16.78 8.55
N SER A 223 6.22 16.16 8.96
CA SER A 223 5.98 15.70 10.33
C SER A 223 4.77 14.76 10.45
N LEU A 224 4.72 13.96 11.54
CA LEU A 224 3.56 13.13 11.88
C LEU A 224 2.27 13.94 12.03
N TYR A 225 2.36 15.18 12.50
CA TYR A 225 1.21 16.08 12.67
C TYR A 225 0.58 16.44 11.33
N VAL A 226 1.39 16.79 10.35
CA VAL A 226 0.95 17.08 8.97
C VAL A 226 0.32 15.82 8.35
N GLY A 227 0.90 14.65 8.58
CA GLY A 227 0.35 13.37 8.14
C GLY A 227 -1.07 13.12 8.71
N ARG A 228 -1.29 13.35 10.02
CA ARG A 228 -2.61 13.18 10.66
C ARG A 228 -3.66 14.16 10.12
N LEU A 229 -3.29 15.41 9.92
CA LEU A 229 -4.17 16.42 9.30
C LEU A 229 -4.57 16.00 7.87
N ARG A 230 -3.60 15.50 7.10
CA ARG A 230 -3.80 15.01 5.75
C ARG A 230 -4.74 13.80 5.70
N TRP A 231 -4.64 12.87 6.64
CA TRP A 231 -5.57 11.74 6.74
C TRP A 231 -7.02 12.21 6.97
N GLY A 232 -7.22 13.22 7.81
CA GLY A 232 -8.54 13.83 7.98
C GLY A 232 -9.10 14.41 6.67
N ARG A 233 -8.25 15.10 5.90
CA ARG A 233 -8.62 15.61 4.56
C ARG A 233 -8.93 14.47 3.57
N GLY A 234 -8.18 13.36 3.63
CA GLY A 234 -8.45 12.16 2.85
C GLY A 234 -9.81 11.54 3.17
N ASN A 235 -10.18 11.48 4.45
CA ASN A 235 -11.50 11.03 4.88
C ASN A 235 -12.62 11.91 4.32
N TRP A 236 -12.42 13.24 4.29
CA TRP A 236 -13.36 14.16 3.65
C TRP A 236 -13.46 13.88 2.14
N TYR A 237 -12.32 13.75 1.47
CA TYR A 237 -12.28 13.47 0.03
C TYR A 237 -13.05 12.20 -0.32
N MET A 238 -12.81 11.09 0.38
CA MET A 238 -13.55 9.85 0.19
C MET A 238 -15.05 9.97 0.49
N GLY A 239 -15.48 11.03 1.18
CA GLY A 239 -16.88 11.25 1.53
C GLY A 239 -17.32 10.55 2.80
N TYR A 240 -16.44 10.32 3.77
CA TYR A 240 -16.76 9.73 5.07
C TYR A 240 -17.99 10.36 5.71
N HIS A 241 -18.79 9.52 6.39
CA HIS A 241 -19.86 10.02 7.26
C HIS A 241 -19.26 10.79 8.45
N PRO A 242 -19.78 11.99 8.82
CA PRO A 242 -19.21 12.80 9.90
C PRO A 242 -19.02 12.06 11.22
N LEU A 243 -20.03 11.28 11.65
CA LEU A 243 -19.95 10.45 12.86
C LEU A 243 -18.83 9.41 12.79
N TYR A 244 -18.60 8.82 11.61
CA TYR A 244 -17.54 7.82 11.43
C TYR A 244 -16.16 8.49 11.42
N ALA A 245 -16.03 9.67 10.82
CA ALA A 245 -14.81 10.47 10.86
C ALA A 245 -14.45 10.87 12.29
N LEU A 246 -15.45 11.31 13.09
CA LEU A 246 -15.28 11.60 14.52
C LEU A 246 -14.84 10.35 15.30
N ALA A 247 -15.55 9.24 15.16
CA ALA A 247 -15.22 7.97 15.84
C ALA A 247 -13.81 7.48 15.48
N THR A 248 -13.41 7.63 14.21
CA THR A 248 -12.06 7.28 13.75
C THR A 248 -11.02 8.17 14.40
N GLY A 249 -11.24 9.49 14.45
CA GLY A 249 -10.36 10.44 15.13
C GLY A 249 -10.20 10.12 16.61
N LEU A 250 -11.31 9.87 17.32
CA LEU A 250 -11.29 9.49 18.75
C LEU A 250 -10.52 8.18 18.98
N ASN A 251 -10.72 7.18 18.13
CA ASN A 251 -9.98 5.91 18.24
C ASN A 251 -8.47 6.12 18.02
N ARG A 252 -8.08 7.01 17.11
CA ARG A 252 -6.67 7.32 16.80
C ARG A 252 -5.97 8.17 17.88
N MET A 253 -6.69 8.70 18.87
CA MET A 253 -6.09 9.34 20.06
C MET A 253 -5.25 8.40 20.91
N ARG A 254 -5.42 7.08 20.74
CA ARG A 254 -4.65 6.02 21.43
C ARG A 254 -3.31 5.71 20.76
N GLU A 255 -3.03 6.32 19.61
CA GLU A 255 -1.80 6.14 18.84
C GLU A 255 -0.95 7.41 18.87
N LYS A 256 0.36 7.27 18.68
CA LYS A 256 1.27 8.43 18.58
C LYS A 256 0.96 9.28 17.33
N PRO A 257 0.98 10.61 17.46
CA PRO A 257 1.07 11.40 18.69
C PRO A 257 -0.27 11.34 19.45
N TYR A 258 -0.22 10.80 20.67
CA TYR A 258 -1.41 10.56 21.50
C TYR A 258 -2.30 11.79 21.58
N VAL A 259 -3.62 11.61 21.60
CA VAL A 259 -4.66 12.66 21.63
C VAL A 259 -4.55 13.61 20.43
N ILE A 260 -3.42 14.31 20.28
CA ILE A 260 -3.18 15.33 19.23
C ILE A 260 -3.40 14.74 17.83
N GLY A 261 -2.93 13.51 17.59
CA GLY A 261 -3.10 12.86 16.29
C GLY A 261 -4.56 12.69 15.87
N GLY A 262 -5.41 12.30 16.81
CA GLY A 262 -6.85 12.19 16.59
C GLY A 262 -7.53 13.54 16.38
N LEU A 263 -7.16 14.54 17.19
CA LEU A 263 -7.66 15.94 17.04
C LEU A 263 -7.29 16.52 15.67
N LEU A 264 -6.06 16.31 15.21
CA LEU A 264 -5.62 16.77 13.89
C LEU A 264 -6.38 16.08 12.75
N MET A 265 -6.71 14.79 12.88
CA MET A 265 -7.55 14.11 11.90
C MET A 265 -8.94 14.73 11.83
N ILE A 266 -9.57 14.99 12.99
CA ILE A 266 -10.88 15.66 13.05
C ILE A 266 -10.78 17.07 12.46
N ALA A 267 -9.77 17.85 12.85
CA ALA A 267 -9.54 19.19 12.32
C ALA A 267 -9.31 19.19 10.79
N GLY A 268 -8.57 18.19 10.27
CA GLY A 268 -8.35 18.03 8.84
C GLY A 268 -9.65 17.76 8.08
N TYR A 269 -10.53 16.92 8.63
CA TYR A 269 -11.86 16.63 8.06
C TYR A 269 -12.76 17.87 8.08
N VAL A 270 -12.90 18.51 9.25
CA VAL A 270 -13.75 19.70 9.43
C VAL A 270 -13.25 20.88 8.60
N GLY A 271 -11.93 21.13 8.61
CA GLY A 271 -11.34 22.20 7.81
C GLY A 271 -11.52 22.00 6.30
N ALA A 272 -11.49 20.75 5.82
CA ALA A 272 -11.81 20.43 4.44
C ALA A 272 -13.29 20.65 4.11
N ALA A 273 -14.18 20.33 5.06
CA ALA A 273 -15.62 20.56 4.95
C ALA A 273 -15.95 22.05 4.86
N LEU A 274 -15.42 22.85 5.79
CA LEU A 274 -15.66 24.30 5.85
C LEU A 274 -15.16 25.01 4.59
N ARG A 275 -14.00 24.57 4.06
CA ARG A 275 -13.43 25.09 2.81
C ARG A 275 -14.06 24.51 1.56
N ARG A 276 -15.05 23.63 1.69
CA ARG A 276 -15.72 22.96 0.57
C ARG A 276 -14.75 22.31 -0.43
N LEU A 277 -13.65 21.70 0.10
CA LEU A 277 -12.66 21.05 -0.76
C LEU A 277 -13.32 19.95 -1.61
N PRO A 278 -12.76 19.64 -2.78
CA PRO A 278 -13.28 18.59 -3.65
C PRO A 278 -13.45 17.25 -2.92
N ARG A 279 -14.45 16.50 -3.35
CA ARG A 279 -14.71 15.12 -2.92
C ARG A 279 -14.52 14.19 -4.09
N TYR A 280 -14.30 12.92 -3.79
CA TYR A 280 -14.31 11.88 -4.78
C TYR A 280 -15.63 11.93 -5.58
N GLU A 281 -15.53 12.00 -6.91
CA GLU A 281 -16.67 12.34 -7.78
C GLU A 281 -17.76 11.28 -7.80
N ASP A 282 -17.39 10.01 -7.60
CA ASP A 282 -18.31 8.88 -7.57
C ASP A 282 -19.30 8.99 -6.40
N LEU A 283 -20.54 9.35 -6.73
CA LEU A 283 -21.63 9.53 -5.77
C LEU A 283 -22.10 8.21 -5.19
N GLU A 284 -22.10 7.14 -5.98
CA GLU A 284 -22.51 5.80 -5.54
C GLU A 284 -21.52 5.27 -4.53
N PHE A 285 -20.23 5.36 -4.83
CA PHE A 285 -19.17 5.04 -3.90
C PHE A 285 -19.35 5.74 -2.55
N ARG A 286 -19.60 7.06 -2.56
CA ARG A 286 -19.77 7.83 -1.31
C ARG A 286 -21.01 7.42 -0.52
N ARG A 287 -22.10 7.04 -1.19
CA ARG A 287 -23.34 6.54 -0.54
C ARG A 287 -23.08 5.18 0.12
N GLU A 288 -22.51 4.24 -0.62
CA GLU A 288 -22.22 2.91 -0.14
C GLU A 288 -21.16 2.92 0.99
N LEU A 289 -20.12 3.75 0.86
CA LEU A 289 -19.14 3.95 1.93
C LEU A 289 -19.82 4.40 3.22
N ARG A 290 -20.71 5.40 3.19
CA ARG A 290 -21.44 5.91 4.36
C ARG A 290 -22.37 4.88 4.96
N ARG A 291 -23.08 4.12 4.13
CA ARG A 291 -23.96 3.02 4.56
C ARG A 291 -23.15 1.98 5.34
N TRP A 292 -22.04 1.54 4.79
CA TRP A 292 -21.15 0.60 5.45
C TRP A 292 -20.57 1.14 6.77
N GLN A 293 -20.17 2.41 6.80
CA GLN A 293 -19.64 3.05 7.99
C GLN A 293 -20.67 3.11 9.12
N LEU A 294 -21.90 3.47 8.82
CA LEU A 294 -23.00 3.50 9.80
C LEU A 294 -23.33 2.10 10.32
N GLN A 295 -23.38 1.10 9.44
CA GLN A 295 -23.57 -0.30 9.85
C GLN A 295 -22.42 -0.79 10.76
N ARG A 296 -21.18 -0.38 10.48
CA ARG A 296 -20.02 -0.72 11.31
C ARG A 296 -20.10 -0.06 12.69
N LEU A 297 -20.48 1.22 12.76
CA LEU A 297 -20.70 1.92 14.03
C LEU A 297 -21.78 1.22 14.84
N LYS A 298 -22.92 0.89 14.23
CA LYS A 298 -24.01 0.16 14.88
C LYS A 298 -23.53 -1.18 15.46
N ARG A 299 -22.76 -1.96 14.69
CA ARG A 299 -22.21 -3.25 15.18
C ARG A 299 -21.27 -3.09 16.38
N VAL A 300 -20.44 -2.04 16.39
CA VAL A 300 -19.52 -1.77 17.51
C VAL A 300 -20.30 -1.36 18.77
N LEU A 301 -21.35 -0.56 18.63
CA LEU A 301 -22.18 -0.13 19.75
C LEU A 301 -23.00 -1.30 20.34
N LEU A 302 -23.56 -2.16 19.48
CA LEU A 302 -24.33 -3.33 19.92
C LEU A 302 -23.48 -4.46 20.55
N ARG A 303 -22.18 -4.54 20.24
CA ARG A 303 -21.27 -5.52 20.88
C ARG A 303 -20.75 -5.06 22.25
N ARG A 304 -21.05 -3.85 22.68
CA ARG A 304 -20.69 -3.31 24.00
C ARG A 304 -21.80 -3.43 25.03
N ASN A 305 -22.96 -3.90 24.63
CA ASN A 305 -24.07 -4.30 25.49
C ASN A 305 -24.21 -5.84 25.47
#